data_8710f2ae15122844ad98a5da698c66c7
#
_entry.id   8710f2ae15122844ad98a5da698c66c7
#
_cell.length_a   1.000
_cell.length_b   1.000
_cell.length_c   1.000
_cell.angle_alpha   90.00
_cell.angle_beta   90.00
_cell.angle_gamma   90.00
#
_symmetry.space_group_name_H-M   'P 1'
#
loop_
_entity.id
_entity.type
_entity.pdbx_description
1 polymer ?
#
loop_
_entity_poly.entity_id
_entity_poly.type
_entity_poly.pdbx_seq_one_letter_code
_entity_poly.pdbx_strand_id
1 'polypeptide(L)'
;MNNGLGWASGRKSWLALPLVLVAILLAALFSDRAGFRPIDWENYVLAADRLRAGESPYQGVEFFAPPWIAILLIPLSLLPIELSSGVWLLTSAAAAFSATLLWTRFGSFPSIPRSKIMLSALTAASPVALYVYVTGQITALAELALISLAVLVGLSQQRRVLIPTVIAALLVTAKPHIVAFPLALILLQSVRARRWKVPIVFGTTILIAAVVSWVLHPGWLGEWLAGLLAGQYLGGPGLAARGYFGLREAGVPGILLWLPAGYALLYWIRKGLTASALALAIAGGLTLLPYLRIYDHLVLWPAAITASGLLRAKGPRSFAAVPLAAMLLLPLTDLAMLLPPLIVGMLLVRVTLGSRSAASN
;
A
#
# COMPACT_ATOMS: atom_id res chain seq x y z
N MET A 1 20.78 -21.37 9.80
CA MET A 1 21.45 -20.11 9.45
C MET A 1 20.87 -19.00 10.33
N ASN A 2 21.56 -18.72 11.43
CA ASN A 2 21.21 -17.69 12.41
C ASN A 2 21.81 -16.36 11.97
N ASN A 3 21.12 -15.61 11.12
CA ASN A 3 21.45 -14.21 10.92
C ASN A 3 20.63 -13.40 11.94
N GLY A 4 21.20 -13.23 13.12
CA GLY A 4 20.68 -12.31 14.11
C GLY A 4 20.52 -10.93 13.51
N LEU A 5 19.26 -10.46 13.44
CA LEU A 5 18.94 -9.05 13.27
C LEU A 5 19.45 -8.34 14.53
N GLY A 6 20.74 -7.94 14.47
CA GLY A 6 21.32 -7.08 15.48
C GLY A 6 20.62 -5.74 15.49
N TRP A 7 19.63 -5.58 16.35
CA TRP A 7 19.08 -4.28 16.69
C TRP A 7 20.19 -3.49 17.39
N ALA A 8 20.84 -2.61 16.64
CA ALA A 8 21.85 -1.70 17.19
C ALA A 8 21.27 -0.97 18.40
N SER A 9 21.99 -1.09 19.50
CA SER A 9 21.71 -0.58 20.82
C SER A 9 21.08 0.82 20.87
N GLY A 10 20.03 0.91 21.67
CA GLY A 10 19.11 2.04 21.87
C GLY A 10 19.69 3.34 22.48
N ARG A 11 20.86 3.82 22.10
CA ARG A 11 21.43 5.06 22.66
C ARG A 11 21.11 6.34 21.89
N LYS A 12 20.50 6.27 20.68
CA LYS A 12 20.22 7.48 19.88
C LYS A 12 18.72 7.69 19.55
N SER A 13 17.84 6.84 20.06
CA SER A 13 16.41 6.92 19.73
C SER A 13 15.70 8.13 20.37
N TRP A 14 16.17 8.63 21.52
CA TRP A 14 15.58 9.79 22.17
C TRP A 14 15.84 11.11 21.41
N LEU A 15 16.89 11.19 20.58
CA LEU A 15 17.14 12.36 19.71
C LEU A 15 16.17 12.40 18.52
N ALA A 16 15.56 11.29 18.15
CA ALA A 16 14.57 11.26 17.07
C ALA A 16 13.26 11.93 17.47
N LEU A 17 12.87 11.83 18.74
CA LEU A 17 11.62 12.42 19.23
C LEU A 17 11.52 13.94 19.03
N PRO A 18 12.49 14.77 19.47
CA PRO A 18 12.43 16.21 19.21
C PRO A 18 12.48 16.55 17.73
N LEU A 19 13.21 15.79 16.89
CA LEU A 19 13.20 15.99 15.44
C LEU A 19 11.83 15.71 14.84
N VAL A 20 11.16 14.65 15.28
CA VAL A 20 9.79 14.33 14.85
C VAL A 20 8.82 15.42 15.29
N LEU A 21 8.91 15.88 16.54
CA LEU A 21 8.04 16.96 17.05
C LEU A 21 8.27 18.28 16.29
N VAL A 22 9.53 18.63 16.00
CA VAL A 22 9.85 19.81 15.17
C VAL A 22 9.29 19.65 13.76
N ALA A 23 9.43 18.48 13.15
CA ALA A 23 8.88 18.21 11.82
C ALA A 23 7.33 18.29 11.80
N ILE A 24 6.65 17.76 12.83
CA ILE A 24 5.21 17.90 13.01
C ILE A 24 4.80 19.37 13.12
N LEU A 25 5.50 20.14 13.97
CA LEU A 25 5.23 21.54 14.15
C LEU A 25 5.44 22.34 12.87
N LEU A 26 6.53 22.09 12.14
CA LEU A 26 6.80 22.75 10.85
C LEU A 26 5.73 22.37 9.81
N ALA A 27 5.31 21.10 9.74
CA ALA A 27 4.25 20.67 8.84
C ALA A 27 2.90 21.33 9.18
N ALA A 28 2.55 21.44 10.47
CA ALA A 28 1.36 22.14 10.93
C ALA A 28 1.40 23.64 10.58
N LEU A 29 2.52 24.30 10.86
CA LEU A 29 2.72 25.72 10.52
C LEU A 29 2.68 25.97 9.00
N PHE A 30 3.23 25.04 8.21
CA PHE A 30 3.14 25.11 6.75
C PHE A 30 1.70 24.92 6.27
N SER A 31 0.98 23.96 6.82
CA SER A 31 -0.42 23.67 6.48
C SER A 31 -1.31 24.88 6.80
N ASP A 32 -1.15 25.51 7.96
CA ASP A 32 -1.90 26.69 8.37
C ASP A 32 -1.65 27.89 7.43
N ARG A 33 -0.37 28.23 7.20
CA ARG A 33 0.00 29.37 6.35
C ARG A 33 -0.35 29.18 4.88
N ALA A 34 -0.32 27.96 4.37
CA ALA A 34 -0.65 27.65 3.00
C ALA A 34 -2.16 27.47 2.77
N GLY A 35 -2.98 27.50 3.83
CA GLY A 35 -4.39 27.10 3.76
C GLY A 35 -4.56 25.67 3.29
N PHE A 36 -3.56 24.83 3.56
CA PHE A 36 -3.49 23.46 3.07
C PHE A 36 -4.45 22.56 3.86
N ARG A 37 -5.54 22.17 3.18
CA ARG A 37 -6.54 21.26 3.71
C ARG A 37 -6.67 20.06 2.78
N PRO A 38 -6.09 18.90 3.14
CA PRO A 38 -6.21 17.69 2.35
C PRO A 38 -7.66 17.20 2.36
N ILE A 39 -8.34 17.24 1.22
CA ILE A 39 -9.80 16.96 1.09
C ILE A 39 -10.16 15.59 1.66
N ASP A 40 -9.38 14.56 1.31
CA ASP A 40 -9.65 13.19 1.80
C ASP A 40 -9.39 13.08 3.31
N TRP A 41 -8.41 13.83 3.85
CA TRP A 41 -8.16 13.88 5.28
C TRP A 41 -9.32 14.52 6.04
N GLU A 42 -9.87 15.62 5.53
CA GLU A 42 -11.06 16.26 6.13
C GLU A 42 -12.23 15.27 6.19
N ASN A 43 -12.45 14.47 5.14
CA ASN A 43 -13.47 13.43 5.12
C ASN A 43 -13.20 12.34 6.17
N TYR A 44 -11.95 11.93 6.38
CA TYR A 44 -11.59 10.98 7.43
C TYR A 44 -11.84 11.54 8.84
N VAL A 45 -11.45 12.79 9.08
CA VAL A 45 -11.70 13.48 10.37
C VAL A 45 -13.20 13.62 10.61
N LEU A 46 -13.97 14.05 9.62
CA LEU A 46 -15.42 14.20 9.73
C LEU A 46 -16.11 12.87 9.99
N ALA A 47 -15.68 11.78 9.33
CA ALA A 47 -16.21 10.43 9.59
C ALA A 47 -15.92 9.98 11.03
N ALA A 48 -14.74 10.28 11.58
CA ALA A 48 -14.36 9.97 12.95
C ALA A 48 -15.20 10.78 13.96
N ASP A 49 -15.44 12.07 13.71
CA ASP A 49 -16.25 12.93 14.56
C ASP A 49 -17.72 12.52 14.57
N ARG A 50 -18.28 12.17 13.42
CA ARG A 50 -19.64 11.63 13.31
C ARG A 50 -19.80 10.34 14.11
N LEU A 51 -18.88 9.41 13.93
CA LEU A 51 -18.94 8.15 14.67
C LEU A 51 -18.84 8.37 16.18
N ARG A 52 -18.02 9.34 16.63
CA ARG A 52 -17.93 9.75 18.04
C ARG A 52 -19.23 10.38 18.55
N ALA A 53 -19.96 11.08 17.68
CA ALA A 53 -21.28 11.63 18.00
C ALA A 53 -22.42 10.61 17.95
N GLY A 54 -22.13 9.34 17.61
CA GLY A 54 -23.13 8.27 17.44
C GLY A 54 -23.87 8.35 16.10
N GLU A 55 -23.33 9.10 15.14
CA GLU A 55 -23.88 9.27 13.79
C GLU A 55 -23.20 8.33 12.80
N SER A 56 -23.81 8.17 11.62
CA SER A 56 -23.21 7.40 10.52
C SER A 56 -21.94 8.06 9.98
N PRO A 57 -20.81 7.33 9.89
CA PRO A 57 -19.58 7.87 9.29
C PRO A 57 -19.67 8.03 7.77
N TYR A 58 -20.74 7.55 7.13
CA TYR A 58 -20.91 7.55 5.68
C TYR A 58 -21.84 8.64 5.16
N GLN A 59 -22.69 9.19 6.02
CA GLN A 59 -23.72 10.13 5.59
C GLN A 59 -23.15 11.52 5.29
N GLY A 60 -23.24 11.96 4.05
CA GLY A 60 -22.77 13.28 3.61
C GLY A 60 -21.25 13.46 3.65
N VAL A 61 -20.50 12.36 3.64
CA VAL A 61 -19.04 12.32 3.70
C VAL A 61 -18.51 11.35 2.64
N GLU A 62 -17.46 11.73 1.94
CA GLU A 62 -16.75 10.82 1.02
C GLU A 62 -15.79 9.90 1.80
N PHE A 63 -16.37 9.09 2.70
CA PHE A 63 -15.64 8.10 3.48
C PHE A 63 -16.01 6.70 3.02
N PHE A 64 -15.04 5.97 2.50
CA PHE A 64 -15.24 4.66 1.86
C PHE A 64 -14.47 3.53 2.53
N ALA A 65 -13.75 3.84 3.59
CA ALA A 65 -13.08 2.83 4.40
C ALA A 65 -14.07 2.16 5.38
N PRO A 66 -13.76 0.97 5.90
CA PRO A 66 -14.54 0.38 6.98
C PRO A 66 -14.54 1.25 8.24
N PRO A 67 -15.58 1.17 9.11
CA PRO A 67 -15.73 2.09 10.25
C PRO A 67 -14.61 2.04 11.27
N TRP A 68 -13.91 0.89 11.41
CA TRP A 68 -12.77 0.81 12.33
C TRP A 68 -11.61 1.73 11.93
N ILE A 69 -11.55 2.18 10.68
CA ILE A 69 -10.59 3.22 10.28
C ILE A 69 -10.99 4.56 10.89
N ALA A 70 -12.28 4.94 10.86
CA ALA A 70 -12.74 6.13 11.56
C ALA A 70 -12.47 6.04 13.07
N ILE A 71 -12.72 4.87 13.70
CA ILE A 71 -12.41 4.63 15.12
C ILE A 71 -10.92 4.89 15.41
N LEU A 72 -10.01 4.37 14.58
CA LEU A 72 -8.56 4.58 14.74
C LEU A 72 -8.17 6.06 14.61
N LEU A 73 -8.94 6.85 13.89
CA LEU A 73 -8.66 8.26 13.64
C LEU A 73 -9.28 9.21 14.66
N ILE A 74 -10.16 8.73 15.58
CA ILE A 74 -10.74 9.55 16.64
C ILE A 74 -9.69 10.38 17.41
N PRO A 75 -8.53 9.83 17.83
CA PRO A 75 -7.54 10.65 18.54
C PRO A 75 -7.01 11.83 17.73
N LEU A 76 -6.93 11.68 16.40
CA LEU A 76 -6.47 12.74 15.50
C LEU A 76 -7.58 13.75 15.19
N SER A 77 -8.85 13.33 15.20
CA SER A 77 -9.99 14.25 15.01
C SER A 77 -10.20 15.19 16.20
N LEU A 78 -9.61 14.89 17.36
CA LEU A 78 -9.63 15.79 18.53
C LEU A 78 -8.63 16.94 18.43
N LEU A 79 -7.70 16.90 17.46
CA LEU A 79 -6.74 17.95 17.23
C LEU A 79 -7.29 19.01 16.28
N PRO A 80 -6.82 20.27 16.36
CA PRO A 80 -7.07 21.24 15.29
C PRO A 80 -6.71 20.66 13.92
N ILE A 81 -7.50 20.95 12.89
CA ILE A 81 -7.36 20.33 11.56
C ILE A 81 -5.98 20.55 10.96
N GLU A 82 -5.36 21.71 11.18
CA GLU A 82 -4.02 22.04 10.70
C GLU A 82 -2.97 21.12 11.33
N LEU A 83 -3.07 20.92 12.66
CA LEU A 83 -2.15 20.03 13.39
C LEU A 83 -2.35 18.57 12.98
N SER A 84 -3.61 18.13 12.91
CA SER A 84 -3.92 16.76 12.50
C SER A 84 -3.48 16.47 11.06
N SER A 85 -3.63 17.43 10.14
CA SER A 85 -3.13 17.36 8.75
C SER A 85 -1.61 17.24 8.71
N GLY A 86 -0.90 18.02 9.53
CA GLY A 86 0.56 17.93 9.64
C GLY A 86 1.04 16.58 10.17
N VAL A 87 0.38 16.05 11.21
CA VAL A 87 0.66 14.70 11.75
C VAL A 87 0.39 13.64 10.68
N TRP A 88 -0.73 13.77 9.95
CA TRP A 88 -1.10 12.82 8.90
C TRP A 88 -0.11 12.81 7.74
N LEU A 89 0.33 13.98 7.28
CA LEU A 89 1.34 14.14 6.24
C LEU A 89 2.64 13.43 6.62
N LEU A 90 3.15 13.67 7.82
CA LEU A 90 4.39 13.04 8.30
C LEU A 90 4.25 11.54 8.48
N THR A 91 3.08 11.09 8.99
CA THR A 91 2.78 9.67 9.14
C THR A 91 2.75 8.97 7.79
N SER A 92 2.13 9.58 6.77
CA SER A 92 2.06 9.06 5.41
C SER A 92 3.44 9.03 4.75
N ALA A 93 4.26 10.08 4.92
CA ALA A 93 5.62 10.12 4.39
C ALA A 93 6.53 9.06 5.06
N ALA A 94 6.43 8.93 6.38
CA ALA A 94 7.15 7.90 7.12
C ALA A 94 6.71 6.48 6.72
N ALA A 95 5.40 6.29 6.42
CA ALA A 95 4.87 5.01 5.96
C ALA A 95 5.42 4.65 4.58
N ALA A 96 5.38 5.56 3.59
CA ALA A 96 5.92 5.34 2.25
C ALA A 96 7.43 5.03 2.26
N PHE A 97 8.20 5.79 3.07
CA PHE A 97 9.62 5.54 3.29
C PHE A 97 9.87 4.15 3.89
N SER A 98 9.13 3.82 4.96
CA SER A 98 9.29 2.57 5.70
C SER A 98 8.86 1.35 4.88
N ALA A 99 7.78 1.47 4.09
CA ALA A 99 7.31 0.43 3.19
C ALA A 99 8.41 0.04 2.19
N THR A 100 9.02 1.01 1.53
CA THR A 100 10.13 0.77 0.60
C THR A 100 11.36 0.18 1.29
N LEU A 101 11.74 0.69 2.46
CA LEU A 101 12.86 0.16 3.23
C LEU A 101 12.63 -1.31 3.62
N LEU A 102 11.41 -1.62 4.08
CA LEU A 102 11.02 -2.98 4.46
C LEU A 102 10.98 -3.90 3.24
N TRP A 103 10.48 -3.42 2.10
CA TRP A 103 10.48 -4.14 0.83
C TRP A 103 11.90 -4.51 0.37
N THR A 104 12.84 -3.57 0.43
CA THR A 104 14.23 -3.84 0.03
C THR A 104 14.91 -4.89 0.93
N ARG A 105 14.46 -5.06 2.17
CA ARG A 105 14.89 -6.12 3.07
C ARG A 105 14.20 -7.45 2.76
N PHE A 106 12.90 -7.42 2.54
CA PHE A 106 12.10 -8.61 2.19
C PHE A 106 12.61 -9.27 0.89
N GLY A 107 12.90 -8.47 -0.14
CA GLY A 107 13.40 -8.93 -1.42
C GLY A 107 14.86 -9.37 -1.42
N SER A 108 15.58 -9.26 -0.30
CA SER A 108 17.02 -9.57 -0.21
C SER A 108 17.84 -8.90 -1.32
N PHE A 109 17.49 -7.67 -1.69
CA PHE A 109 18.19 -6.95 -2.76
C PHE A 109 19.64 -6.68 -2.34
N PRO A 110 20.64 -7.14 -3.13
CA PRO A 110 22.04 -6.87 -2.88
C PRO A 110 22.32 -5.39 -3.15
N SER A 111 22.22 -4.58 -2.15
CA SER A 111 22.48 -3.14 -2.28
C SER A 111 23.16 -2.61 -1.02
N ILE A 112 24.04 -1.64 -1.23
CA ILE A 112 24.69 -0.90 -0.16
C ILE A 112 23.59 -0.22 0.67
N PRO A 113 23.71 -0.16 2.02
CA PRO A 113 22.69 0.45 2.89
C PRO A 113 22.25 1.85 2.44
N ARG A 114 23.19 2.68 1.94
CA ARG A 114 22.90 4.01 1.40
C ARG A 114 21.93 3.99 0.22
N SER A 115 22.03 3.01 -0.70
CA SER A 115 21.13 2.93 -1.84
C SER A 115 19.70 2.54 -1.43
N LYS A 116 19.51 1.78 -0.36
CA LYS A 116 18.19 1.46 0.21
C LYS A 116 17.52 2.71 0.79
N ILE A 117 18.27 3.52 1.53
CA ILE A 117 17.80 4.79 2.07
C ILE A 117 17.44 5.77 0.95
N MET A 118 18.32 5.91 -0.06
CA MET A 118 18.05 6.77 -1.22
C MET A 118 16.79 6.34 -1.98
N LEU A 119 16.61 5.05 -2.19
CA LEU A 119 15.41 4.52 -2.86
C LEU A 119 14.15 4.76 -2.04
N SER A 120 14.22 4.61 -0.71
CA SER A 120 13.11 4.92 0.19
C SER A 120 12.79 6.42 0.18
N ALA A 121 13.80 7.28 0.17
CA ALA A 121 13.62 8.73 0.04
C ALA A 121 13.02 9.12 -1.32
N LEU A 122 13.49 8.49 -2.41
CA LEU A 122 12.94 8.70 -3.75
C LEU A 122 11.46 8.32 -3.84
N THR A 123 11.08 7.17 -3.25
CA THR A 123 9.67 6.76 -3.19
C THR A 123 8.84 7.76 -2.41
N ALA A 124 9.29 8.16 -1.21
CA ALA A 124 8.58 9.10 -0.36
C ALA A 124 8.51 10.53 -0.96
N ALA A 125 9.43 10.90 -1.85
CA ALA A 125 9.42 12.17 -2.57
C ALA A 125 8.86 12.06 -4.00
N SER A 126 8.35 10.90 -4.40
CA SER A 126 7.80 10.71 -5.75
C SER A 126 6.53 11.52 -5.98
N PRO A 127 6.19 11.88 -7.23
CA PRO A 127 4.95 12.59 -7.54
C PRO A 127 3.70 11.89 -7.01
N VAL A 128 3.68 10.55 -7.08
CA VAL A 128 2.58 9.74 -6.53
C VAL A 128 2.47 9.91 -5.01
N ALA A 129 3.60 9.83 -4.29
CA ALA A 129 3.61 10.00 -2.85
C ALA A 129 3.21 11.42 -2.45
N LEU A 130 3.72 12.44 -3.16
CA LEU A 130 3.32 13.83 -2.95
C LEU A 130 1.81 14.00 -3.16
N TYR A 131 1.23 13.35 -4.19
CA TYR A 131 -0.21 13.38 -4.41
C TYR A 131 -1.00 12.72 -3.27
N VAL A 132 -0.50 11.59 -2.73
CA VAL A 132 -1.05 10.95 -1.50
C VAL A 132 -1.07 11.94 -0.33
N TYR A 133 0.00 12.71 -0.15
CA TYR A 133 0.11 13.66 0.97
C TYR A 133 -0.83 14.86 0.79
N VAL A 134 -0.86 15.42 -0.44
CA VAL A 134 -1.69 16.58 -0.76
C VAL A 134 -3.18 16.26 -0.66
N THR A 135 -3.59 15.06 -1.02
CA THR A 135 -5.00 14.63 -0.89
C THR A 135 -5.33 14.09 0.51
N GLY A 136 -4.32 13.73 1.30
CA GLY A 136 -4.52 13.13 2.63
C GLY A 136 -4.93 11.65 2.60
N GLN A 137 -4.57 10.93 1.54
CA GLN A 137 -4.95 9.52 1.34
C GLN A 137 -4.22 8.56 2.30
N ILE A 138 -4.92 7.47 2.66
CA ILE A 138 -4.42 6.41 3.55
C ILE A 138 -3.54 5.37 2.81
N THR A 139 -3.31 5.51 1.52
CA THR A 139 -2.64 4.52 0.65
C THR A 139 -1.26 4.11 1.16
N ALA A 140 -0.46 5.07 1.66
CA ALA A 140 0.88 4.77 2.18
C ALA A 140 0.85 3.84 3.41
N LEU A 141 -0.15 3.99 4.28
CA LEU A 141 -0.34 3.12 5.43
C LEU A 141 -0.82 1.72 5.01
N ALA A 142 -1.71 1.63 4.03
CA ALA A 142 -2.16 0.35 3.48
C ALA A 142 -1.01 -0.41 2.79
N GLU A 143 -0.13 0.28 2.06
CA GLU A 143 1.08 -0.28 1.47
C GLU A 143 2.04 -0.82 2.53
N LEU A 144 2.38 0.01 3.55
CA LEU A 144 3.24 -0.40 4.65
C LEU A 144 2.67 -1.63 5.37
N ALA A 145 1.36 -1.66 5.61
CA ALA A 145 0.67 -2.75 6.27
C ALA A 145 0.74 -4.05 5.43
N LEU A 146 0.51 -3.97 4.12
CA LEU A 146 0.62 -5.11 3.20
C LEU A 146 2.02 -5.73 3.23
N ILE A 147 3.06 -4.90 3.10
CA ILE A 147 4.45 -5.35 3.10
C ILE A 147 4.82 -5.91 4.48
N SER A 148 4.35 -5.28 5.56
CA SER A 148 4.56 -5.77 6.92
C SER A 148 3.97 -7.17 7.12
N LEU A 149 2.75 -7.43 6.64
CA LEU A 149 2.14 -8.76 6.70
C LEU A 149 2.98 -9.81 5.96
N ALA A 150 3.50 -9.49 4.77
CA ALA A 150 4.37 -10.40 4.03
C ALA A 150 5.63 -10.78 4.82
N VAL A 151 6.25 -9.81 5.49
CA VAL A 151 7.41 -10.02 6.36
C VAL A 151 7.03 -10.82 7.60
N LEU A 152 5.91 -10.49 8.25
CA LEU A 152 5.43 -11.16 9.45
C LEU A 152 5.08 -12.62 9.21
N VAL A 153 4.60 -12.99 8.02
CA VAL A 153 4.46 -14.42 7.64
C VAL A 153 5.81 -15.14 7.71
N GLY A 154 6.90 -14.49 7.28
CA GLY A 154 8.26 -15.02 7.43
C GLY A 154 8.69 -15.22 8.89
N LEU A 155 8.23 -14.35 9.79
CA LEU A 155 8.60 -14.30 11.22
C LEU A 155 7.57 -14.95 12.16
N SER A 156 6.55 -15.62 11.64
CA SER A 156 5.37 -16.10 12.40
C SER A 156 5.66 -17.04 13.57
N GLN A 157 6.85 -17.63 13.64
CA GLN A 157 7.28 -18.46 14.76
C GLN A 157 7.70 -17.64 16.00
N GLN A 158 7.94 -16.33 15.83
CA GLN A 158 8.34 -15.46 16.92
C GLN A 158 7.11 -14.99 17.73
N ARG A 159 7.28 -14.82 19.06
CA ARG A 159 6.20 -14.33 19.93
C ARG A 159 5.81 -12.87 19.64
N ARG A 160 6.72 -12.09 19.06
CA ARG A 160 6.57 -10.62 18.84
C ARG A 160 5.74 -10.25 17.61
N VAL A 161 5.11 -11.20 16.92
CA VAL A 161 4.32 -10.90 15.71
C VAL A 161 2.87 -10.43 15.99
N LEU A 162 2.35 -10.59 17.21
CA LEU A 162 0.94 -10.33 17.54
C LEU A 162 0.56 -8.87 17.26
N ILE A 163 1.13 -7.92 18.00
CA ILE A 163 0.79 -6.50 17.89
C ILE A 163 1.00 -5.96 16.46
N PRO A 164 2.16 -6.19 15.82
CA PRO A 164 2.34 -5.75 14.43
C PRO A 164 1.31 -6.35 13.46
N THR A 165 0.86 -7.60 13.67
CA THR A 165 -0.17 -8.22 12.82
C THR A 165 -1.53 -7.56 13.03
N VAL A 166 -1.91 -7.23 14.27
CA VAL A 166 -3.16 -6.51 14.57
C VAL A 166 -3.18 -5.15 13.87
N ILE A 167 -2.12 -4.36 14.03
CA ILE A 167 -2.02 -3.03 13.41
C ILE A 167 -2.06 -3.15 11.88
N ALA A 168 -1.28 -4.07 11.31
CA ALA A 168 -1.25 -4.27 9.87
C ALA A 168 -2.60 -4.78 9.33
N ALA A 169 -3.34 -5.63 10.06
CA ALA A 169 -4.66 -6.11 9.66
C ALA A 169 -5.66 -4.96 9.56
N LEU A 170 -5.69 -4.06 10.53
CA LEU A 170 -6.58 -2.90 10.51
C LEU A 170 -6.23 -1.94 9.36
N LEU A 171 -4.96 -1.59 9.21
CA LEU A 171 -4.52 -0.60 8.21
C LEU A 171 -4.61 -1.12 6.77
N VAL A 172 -4.30 -2.40 6.51
CA VAL A 172 -4.38 -2.96 5.16
C VAL A 172 -5.80 -3.00 4.64
N THR A 173 -6.78 -3.15 5.52
CA THR A 173 -8.20 -3.15 5.15
C THR A 173 -8.79 -1.74 4.93
N ALA A 174 -8.01 -0.68 5.15
CA ALA A 174 -8.45 0.69 4.84
C ALA A 174 -8.71 0.91 3.34
N LYS A 175 -7.97 0.20 2.47
CA LYS A 175 -8.16 0.21 1.01
C LYS A 175 -8.20 -1.22 0.47
N PRO A 176 -9.26 -1.97 0.76
CA PRO A 176 -9.30 -3.40 0.45
C PRO A 176 -9.15 -3.69 -1.05
N HIS A 177 -9.66 -2.84 -1.93
CA HIS A 177 -9.61 -3.04 -3.37
C HIS A 177 -8.17 -3.11 -3.91
N ILE A 178 -7.26 -2.21 -3.50
CA ILE A 178 -5.88 -2.20 -4.01
C ILE A 178 -5.00 -3.32 -3.44
N VAL A 179 -5.38 -3.90 -2.32
CA VAL A 179 -4.56 -4.89 -1.61
C VAL A 179 -5.17 -6.30 -1.61
N ALA A 180 -6.44 -6.47 -2.00
CA ALA A 180 -7.16 -7.74 -1.87
C ALA A 180 -6.40 -8.92 -2.47
N PHE A 181 -5.93 -8.81 -3.70
CA PHE A 181 -5.26 -9.91 -4.39
C PHE A 181 -3.90 -10.26 -3.76
N PRO A 182 -2.94 -9.32 -3.56
CA PRO A 182 -1.69 -9.64 -2.88
C PRO A 182 -1.91 -10.08 -1.42
N LEU A 183 -2.88 -9.52 -0.70
CA LEU A 183 -3.22 -9.93 0.66
C LEU A 183 -3.70 -11.38 0.70
N ALA A 184 -4.59 -11.78 -0.23
CA ALA A 184 -5.05 -13.16 -0.33
C ALA A 184 -3.87 -14.13 -0.51
N LEU A 185 -2.89 -13.81 -1.37
CA LEU A 185 -1.71 -14.65 -1.56
C LEU A 185 -0.82 -14.73 -0.30
N ILE A 186 -0.70 -13.62 0.46
CA ILE A 186 0.04 -13.60 1.74
C ILE A 186 -0.63 -14.54 2.75
N LEU A 187 -1.95 -14.44 2.91
CA LEU A 187 -2.70 -15.27 3.85
C LEU A 187 -2.69 -16.74 3.43
N LEU A 188 -2.91 -17.04 2.15
CA LEU A 188 -2.83 -18.41 1.61
C LEU A 188 -1.43 -19.01 1.78
N GLN A 189 -0.38 -18.22 1.58
CA GLN A 189 1.00 -18.67 1.84
C GLN A 189 1.23 -19.00 3.31
N SER A 190 0.64 -18.22 4.20
CA SER A 190 0.74 -18.47 5.63
C SER A 190 0.07 -19.81 6.00
N VAL A 191 -1.10 -20.07 5.46
CA VAL A 191 -1.82 -21.35 5.61
C VAL A 191 -1.01 -22.50 5.02
N ARG A 192 -0.54 -22.38 3.78
CA ARG A 192 0.28 -23.39 3.09
C ARG A 192 1.56 -23.72 3.85
N ALA A 193 2.20 -22.72 4.44
CA ALA A 193 3.41 -22.87 5.24
C ALA A 193 3.11 -23.33 6.69
N ARG A 194 1.85 -23.64 7.02
CA ARG A 194 1.37 -23.98 8.38
C ARG A 194 1.71 -22.92 9.44
N ARG A 195 1.76 -21.66 9.05
CA ARG A 195 2.05 -20.51 9.91
C ARG A 195 0.75 -19.81 10.33
N TRP A 196 -0.09 -20.53 11.06
CA TRP A 196 -1.46 -20.14 11.39
C TRP A 196 -1.60 -18.88 12.24
N LYS A 197 -0.55 -18.44 12.94
CA LYS A 197 -0.61 -17.25 13.80
C LYS A 197 -1.08 -16.00 13.05
N VAL A 198 -0.49 -15.72 11.87
CA VAL A 198 -0.82 -14.52 11.10
C VAL A 198 -2.28 -14.53 10.61
N PRO A 199 -2.78 -15.56 9.91
CA PRO A 199 -4.16 -15.56 9.45
C PRO A 199 -5.18 -15.62 10.59
N ILE A 200 -4.89 -16.32 11.70
CA ILE A 200 -5.78 -16.34 12.87
C ILE A 200 -5.85 -14.94 13.49
N VAL A 201 -4.70 -14.31 13.78
CA VAL A 201 -4.68 -12.97 14.37
C VAL A 201 -5.33 -11.96 13.42
N PHE A 202 -5.06 -12.05 12.11
CA PHE A 202 -5.69 -11.22 11.11
C PHE A 202 -7.22 -11.37 11.14
N GLY A 203 -7.73 -12.60 11.00
CA GLY A 203 -9.17 -12.87 10.97
C GLY A 203 -9.87 -12.46 12.28
N THR A 204 -9.26 -12.80 13.44
CA THR A 204 -9.78 -12.39 14.76
C THR A 204 -9.82 -10.87 14.91
N THR A 205 -8.77 -10.18 14.46
CA THR A 205 -8.73 -8.71 14.51
C THR A 205 -9.85 -8.08 13.68
N ILE A 206 -10.06 -8.55 12.44
CA ILE A 206 -11.12 -8.02 11.58
C ILE A 206 -12.50 -8.36 12.15
N LEU A 207 -12.67 -9.56 12.68
CA LEU A 207 -13.93 -9.95 13.34
C LEU A 207 -14.25 -9.04 14.55
N ILE A 208 -13.26 -8.81 15.43
CA ILE A 208 -13.44 -7.90 16.58
C ILE A 208 -13.73 -6.49 16.08
N ALA A 209 -13.01 -5.99 15.10
CA ALA A 209 -13.22 -4.66 14.53
C ALA A 209 -14.63 -4.52 13.94
N ALA A 210 -15.12 -5.54 13.22
CA ALA A 210 -16.47 -5.57 12.66
C ALA A 210 -17.54 -5.59 13.79
N VAL A 211 -17.35 -6.39 14.84
CA VAL A 211 -18.26 -6.44 15.99
C VAL A 211 -18.29 -5.10 16.74
N VAL A 212 -17.12 -4.50 17.00
CA VAL A 212 -17.06 -3.16 17.62
C VAL A 212 -17.77 -2.12 16.76
N SER A 213 -17.52 -2.15 15.45
CA SER A 213 -18.23 -1.26 14.51
C SER A 213 -19.74 -1.48 14.51
N TRP A 214 -20.19 -2.73 14.60
CA TRP A 214 -21.61 -3.06 14.70
C TRP A 214 -22.24 -2.52 15.97
N VAL A 215 -21.55 -2.62 17.10
CA VAL A 215 -22.03 -2.07 18.37
C VAL A 215 -22.15 -0.55 18.34
N LEU A 216 -21.18 0.12 17.71
CA LEU A 216 -21.16 1.59 17.59
C LEU A 216 -22.16 2.09 16.54
N HIS A 217 -22.33 1.38 15.43
CA HIS A 217 -23.22 1.74 14.33
C HIS A 217 -23.78 0.49 13.64
N PRO A 218 -24.94 -0.05 14.07
CA PRO A 218 -25.48 -1.32 13.56
C PRO A 218 -25.75 -1.36 12.06
N GLY A 219 -26.00 -0.21 11.42
CA GLY A 219 -26.28 -0.08 9.97
C GLY A 219 -25.05 -0.04 9.08
N TRP A 220 -23.83 0.00 9.64
CA TRP A 220 -22.60 0.34 8.90
C TRP A 220 -22.35 -0.53 7.67
N LEU A 221 -22.61 -1.83 7.74
CA LEU A 221 -22.31 -2.75 6.63
C LEU A 221 -23.18 -2.46 5.41
N GLY A 222 -24.49 -2.21 5.64
CA GLY A 222 -25.42 -1.86 4.58
C GLY A 222 -25.09 -0.52 3.95
N GLU A 223 -24.77 0.48 4.76
CA GLU A 223 -24.40 1.81 4.29
C GLU A 223 -23.06 1.80 3.52
N TRP A 224 -22.06 1.10 4.05
CA TRP A 224 -20.77 0.92 3.38
C TRP A 224 -20.91 0.24 2.02
N LEU A 225 -21.65 -0.88 1.97
CA LEU A 225 -21.92 -1.58 0.71
C LEU A 225 -22.72 -0.74 -0.26
N ALA A 226 -23.74 -0.02 0.20
CA ALA A 226 -24.52 0.90 -0.61
C ALA A 226 -23.63 2.01 -1.21
N GLY A 227 -22.75 2.61 -0.42
CA GLY A 227 -21.78 3.60 -0.88
C GLY A 227 -20.82 3.04 -1.94
N LEU A 228 -20.34 1.80 -1.76
CA LEU A 228 -19.49 1.13 -2.75
C LEU A 228 -20.24 0.83 -4.05
N LEU A 229 -21.52 0.43 -3.98
CA LEU A 229 -22.33 0.04 -5.14
C LEU A 229 -22.97 1.24 -5.86
N ALA A 230 -23.19 2.37 -5.16
CA ALA A 230 -23.80 3.56 -5.74
C ALA A 230 -22.97 4.21 -6.87
N GLY A 231 -21.81 3.66 -7.19
CA GLY A 231 -21.00 4.11 -8.31
C GLY A 231 -20.40 5.50 -8.13
N GLN A 232 -20.45 6.07 -6.94
CA GLN A 232 -19.82 7.37 -6.64
C GLN A 232 -18.32 7.35 -6.96
N TYR A 233 -17.72 6.15 -6.97
CA TYR A 233 -16.36 5.93 -7.44
C TYR A 233 -16.18 5.95 -8.96
N LEU A 234 -17.24 5.68 -9.72
CA LEU A 234 -17.15 5.49 -11.17
C LEU A 234 -17.37 6.78 -11.96
N GLY A 235 -17.87 7.85 -11.32
CA GLY A 235 -18.44 9.02 -11.98
C GLY A 235 -17.59 10.28 -12.02
N GLY A 236 -16.39 10.32 -11.48
CA GLY A 236 -15.55 11.51 -11.51
C GLY A 236 -14.88 11.71 -12.87
N PRO A 237 -14.94 12.92 -13.50
CA PRO A 237 -14.20 13.23 -14.72
C PRO A 237 -12.72 13.43 -14.43
N GLY A 238 -12.04 12.45 -13.90
CA GLY A 238 -10.60 12.53 -13.58
C GLY A 238 -9.82 11.48 -14.34
N LEU A 239 -8.73 11.91 -14.94
CA LEU A 239 -7.80 11.20 -15.81
C LEU A 239 -7.34 9.81 -15.33
N ALA A 240 -7.43 9.53 -14.06
CA ALA A 240 -6.97 8.28 -13.46
C ALA A 240 -8.11 7.31 -13.05
N ALA A 241 -9.38 7.65 -13.30
CA ALA A 241 -10.51 6.91 -12.71
C ALA A 241 -10.90 5.64 -13.49
N ARG A 242 -10.20 5.26 -14.55
CA ARG A 242 -10.71 4.27 -15.50
C ARG A 242 -10.00 2.93 -15.55
N GLY A 243 -9.00 2.68 -14.72
CA GLY A 243 -8.31 1.38 -14.58
C GLY A 243 -8.63 0.31 -15.66
N TYR A 244 -9.22 -0.79 -15.24
CA TYR A 244 -9.66 -1.87 -16.11
C TYR A 244 -10.62 -1.42 -17.23
N PHE A 245 -11.60 -0.56 -16.91
CA PHE A 245 -12.56 -0.06 -17.91
C PHE A 245 -11.90 0.84 -18.94
N GLY A 246 -10.96 1.71 -18.52
CA GLY A 246 -10.20 2.54 -19.45
C GLY A 246 -9.35 1.73 -20.42
N LEU A 247 -8.72 0.66 -19.96
CA LEU A 247 -7.98 -0.25 -20.84
C LEU A 247 -8.90 -0.98 -21.82
N ARG A 248 -10.10 -1.39 -21.39
CA ARG A 248 -11.09 -1.97 -22.29
C ARG A 248 -11.61 -0.99 -23.33
N GLU A 249 -11.88 0.25 -22.93
CA GLU A 249 -12.28 1.32 -23.85
C GLU A 249 -11.16 1.64 -24.87
N ALA A 250 -9.90 1.50 -24.48
CA ALA A 250 -8.74 1.61 -25.35
C ALA A 250 -8.55 0.37 -26.28
N GLY A 251 -9.50 -0.57 -26.28
CA GLY A 251 -9.49 -1.75 -27.15
C GLY A 251 -8.73 -2.96 -26.60
N VAL A 252 -8.27 -2.94 -25.37
CA VAL A 252 -7.61 -4.11 -24.77
C VAL A 252 -8.65 -5.18 -24.45
N PRO A 253 -8.56 -6.41 -25.01
CA PRO A 253 -9.47 -7.49 -24.68
C PRO A 253 -9.47 -7.80 -23.19
N GLY A 254 -10.67 -7.86 -22.58
CA GLY A 254 -10.79 -8.06 -21.11
C GLY A 254 -10.07 -9.30 -20.60
N ILE A 255 -10.04 -10.38 -21.39
CA ILE A 255 -9.33 -11.62 -21.03
C ILE A 255 -7.81 -11.39 -20.82
N LEU A 256 -7.20 -10.49 -21.61
CA LEU A 256 -5.78 -10.19 -21.48
C LEU A 256 -5.45 -9.48 -20.18
N LEU A 257 -6.40 -8.75 -19.60
CA LEU A 257 -6.22 -8.05 -18.32
C LEU A 257 -6.19 -9.02 -17.12
N TRP A 258 -6.71 -10.23 -17.28
CA TRP A 258 -6.63 -11.29 -16.25
C TRP A 258 -5.32 -12.06 -16.30
N LEU A 259 -4.59 -12.05 -17.42
CA LEU A 259 -3.35 -12.81 -17.58
C LEU A 259 -2.28 -12.45 -16.53
N PRO A 260 -2.06 -11.16 -16.19
CA PRO A 260 -1.10 -10.78 -15.15
C PRO A 260 -1.41 -11.40 -13.79
N ALA A 261 -2.67 -11.34 -13.35
CA ALA A 261 -3.08 -11.92 -12.08
C ALA A 261 -3.03 -13.46 -12.10
N GLY A 262 -3.48 -14.08 -13.19
CA GLY A 262 -3.37 -15.53 -13.39
C GLY A 262 -1.92 -16.00 -13.37
N TYR A 263 -1.01 -15.28 -14.01
CA TYR A 263 0.42 -15.58 -13.96
C TYR A 263 1.00 -15.38 -12.58
N ALA A 264 0.64 -14.32 -11.86
CA ALA A 264 1.07 -14.09 -10.49
C ALA A 264 0.68 -15.27 -9.58
N LEU A 265 -0.55 -15.76 -9.72
CA LEU A 265 -1.04 -16.93 -9.00
C LEU A 265 -0.25 -18.20 -9.34
N LEU A 266 -0.04 -18.49 -10.63
CA LEU A 266 0.76 -19.64 -11.07
C LEU A 266 2.21 -19.55 -10.60
N TYR A 267 2.79 -18.36 -10.65
CA TYR A 267 4.15 -18.14 -10.16
C TYR A 267 4.24 -18.37 -8.65
N TRP A 268 3.28 -17.85 -7.88
CA TRP A 268 3.19 -18.08 -6.45
C TRP A 268 2.99 -19.57 -6.12
N ILE A 269 2.13 -20.29 -6.84
CA ILE A 269 1.92 -21.73 -6.64
C ILE A 269 3.26 -22.48 -6.75
N ARG A 270 4.08 -22.13 -7.74
CA ARG A 270 5.35 -22.80 -8.04
C ARG A 270 6.49 -22.38 -7.11
N LYS A 271 6.60 -21.11 -6.76
CA LYS A 271 7.76 -20.52 -6.08
C LYS A 271 7.48 -20.06 -4.65
N GLY A 272 6.22 -20.08 -4.22
CA GLY A 272 5.78 -19.51 -2.93
C GLY A 272 5.84 -17.99 -2.91
N LEU A 273 5.73 -17.42 -1.70
CA LEU A 273 5.73 -15.97 -1.48
C LEU A 273 7.15 -15.41 -1.54
N THR A 274 7.60 -15.11 -2.73
CA THR A 274 8.84 -14.36 -3.00
C THR A 274 8.52 -12.89 -3.27
N ALA A 275 9.53 -12.01 -3.25
CA ALA A 275 9.35 -10.62 -3.66
C ALA A 275 8.81 -10.51 -5.09
N SER A 276 9.26 -11.35 -6.02
CA SER A 276 8.75 -11.39 -7.39
C SER A 276 7.30 -11.84 -7.46
N ALA A 277 6.89 -12.85 -6.67
CA ALA A 277 5.50 -13.29 -6.62
C ALA A 277 4.57 -12.20 -6.09
N LEU A 278 5.00 -11.51 -5.02
CA LEU A 278 4.22 -10.43 -4.43
C LEU A 278 4.19 -9.19 -5.33
N ALA A 279 5.31 -8.86 -5.99
CA ALA A 279 5.38 -7.79 -6.98
C ALA A 279 4.41 -8.02 -8.16
N LEU A 280 4.38 -9.25 -8.69
CA LEU A 280 3.45 -9.67 -9.73
C LEU A 280 2.00 -9.60 -9.23
N ALA A 281 1.75 -10.01 -7.98
CA ALA A 281 0.41 -9.95 -7.38
C ALA A 281 -0.08 -8.50 -7.21
N ILE A 282 0.79 -7.60 -6.75
CA ILE A 282 0.46 -6.18 -6.62
C ILE A 282 0.12 -5.60 -8.00
N ALA A 283 1.03 -5.71 -8.98
CA ALA A 283 0.83 -5.11 -10.29
C ALA A 283 -0.31 -5.78 -11.06
N GLY A 284 -0.44 -7.12 -11.00
CA GLY A 284 -1.53 -7.86 -11.61
C GLY A 284 -2.89 -7.56 -10.98
N GLY A 285 -2.95 -7.43 -9.65
CA GLY A 285 -4.17 -7.05 -8.94
C GLY A 285 -4.65 -5.66 -9.32
N LEU A 286 -3.73 -4.69 -9.38
CA LEU A 286 -4.07 -3.32 -9.80
C LEU A 286 -4.55 -3.24 -11.26
N THR A 287 -4.05 -4.11 -12.15
CA THR A 287 -4.53 -4.18 -13.55
C THR A 287 -6.01 -4.57 -13.65
N LEU A 288 -6.52 -5.31 -12.65
CA LEU A 288 -7.91 -5.76 -12.61
C LEU A 288 -8.87 -4.78 -11.94
N LEU A 289 -8.36 -3.72 -11.32
CA LEU A 289 -9.24 -2.77 -10.65
C LEU A 289 -10.14 -2.04 -11.64
N PRO A 290 -11.44 -1.95 -11.35
CA PRO A 290 -12.39 -1.24 -12.22
C PRO A 290 -12.02 0.24 -12.39
N TYR A 291 -11.48 0.84 -11.35
CA TYR A 291 -10.90 2.18 -11.37
C TYR A 291 -9.57 2.17 -10.60
N LEU A 292 -8.69 3.09 -10.96
CA LEU A 292 -7.38 3.27 -10.34
C LEU A 292 -7.08 4.78 -10.31
N ARG A 293 -6.86 5.33 -9.14
CA ARG A 293 -6.50 6.74 -8.99
C ARG A 293 -4.98 6.91 -8.90
N ILE A 294 -4.48 8.11 -9.18
CA ILE A 294 -3.04 8.40 -9.16
C ILE A 294 -2.40 7.94 -7.85
N TYR A 295 -3.02 8.23 -6.72
CA TYR A 295 -2.50 7.86 -5.40
C TYR A 295 -2.45 6.35 -5.14
N ASP A 296 -3.25 5.54 -5.84
CA ASP A 296 -3.23 4.08 -5.71
C ASP A 296 -1.97 3.47 -6.35
N HIS A 297 -1.34 4.19 -7.28
CA HIS A 297 -0.07 3.75 -7.88
C HIS A 297 1.11 3.74 -6.89
N LEU A 298 0.97 4.35 -5.70
CA LEU A 298 2.02 4.26 -4.69
C LEU A 298 2.36 2.79 -4.38
N VAL A 299 1.35 1.93 -4.30
CA VAL A 299 1.52 0.48 -4.03
C VAL A 299 2.31 -0.27 -5.12
N LEU A 300 2.53 0.34 -6.31
CA LEU A 300 3.36 -0.24 -7.38
C LEU A 300 4.87 -0.09 -7.14
N TRP A 301 5.33 0.78 -6.25
CA TRP A 301 6.75 0.97 -6.03
C TRP A 301 7.50 -0.33 -5.68
N PRO A 302 7.00 -1.22 -4.82
CA PRO A 302 7.57 -2.54 -4.60
C PRO A 302 7.77 -3.35 -5.88
N ALA A 303 6.79 -3.33 -6.77
CA ALA A 303 6.86 -4.05 -8.04
C ALA A 303 7.88 -3.41 -9.01
N ALA A 304 7.91 -2.09 -9.12
CA ALA A 304 8.87 -1.35 -9.94
C ALA A 304 10.32 -1.56 -9.46
N ILE A 305 10.54 -1.52 -8.14
CA ILE A 305 11.84 -1.81 -7.52
C ILE A 305 12.30 -3.23 -7.86
N THR A 306 11.38 -4.20 -7.77
CA THR A 306 11.66 -5.60 -8.11
C THR A 306 12.02 -5.74 -9.59
N ALA A 307 11.25 -5.13 -10.48
CA ALA A 307 11.52 -5.11 -11.92
C ALA A 307 12.91 -4.49 -12.22
N SER A 308 13.22 -3.35 -11.60
CA SER A 308 14.51 -2.66 -11.71
C SER A 308 15.68 -3.54 -11.27
N GLY A 309 15.59 -4.13 -10.07
CA GLY A 309 16.62 -5.04 -9.53
C GLY A 309 16.84 -6.25 -10.42
N LEU A 310 15.76 -6.77 -10.92
CA LEU A 310 15.79 -7.84 -11.87
C LEU A 310 16.44 -7.41 -13.19
N LEU A 311 16.13 -6.31 -13.82
CA LEU A 311 16.73 -5.83 -15.08
C LEU A 311 18.24 -5.54 -14.96
N ARG A 312 18.71 -5.08 -13.82
CA ARG A 312 20.11 -4.80 -13.55
C ARG A 312 21.01 -6.04 -13.57
N ALA A 313 20.49 -7.17 -13.12
CA ALA A 313 21.31 -8.37 -12.94
C ALA A 313 21.66 -9.07 -14.27
N LYS A 314 20.94 -8.81 -15.37
CA LYS A 314 21.10 -9.54 -16.64
C LYS A 314 21.11 -8.67 -17.92
N GLY A 315 20.83 -7.37 -17.84
CA GLY A 315 20.77 -6.47 -18.98
C GLY A 315 21.65 -5.24 -18.81
N PRO A 316 21.71 -4.37 -19.82
CA PRO A 316 22.36 -3.07 -19.71
C PRO A 316 21.83 -2.31 -18.50
N ARG A 317 22.73 -1.64 -17.76
CA ARG A 317 22.35 -0.89 -16.55
C ARG A 317 21.28 0.18 -16.80
N SER A 318 21.20 0.71 -18.02
CA SER A 318 20.16 1.66 -18.45
C SER A 318 18.75 1.11 -18.37
N PHE A 319 18.52 -0.16 -18.65
CA PHE A 319 17.18 -0.76 -18.54
C PHE A 319 16.68 -0.88 -17.10
N ALA A 320 17.58 -0.92 -16.12
CA ALA A 320 17.20 -0.95 -14.71
C ALA A 320 16.52 0.35 -14.25
N ALA A 321 16.75 1.47 -14.93
CA ALA A 321 16.14 2.75 -14.60
C ALA A 321 14.69 2.88 -15.14
N VAL A 322 14.32 2.11 -16.17
CA VAL A 322 13.02 2.25 -16.84
C VAL A 322 11.81 2.09 -15.92
N PRO A 323 11.71 1.05 -15.05
CA PRO A 323 10.57 0.93 -14.14
C PRO A 323 10.45 2.09 -13.17
N LEU A 324 11.59 2.60 -12.66
CA LEU A 324 11.63 3.72 -11.73
C LEU A 324 11.28 5.04 -12.43
N ALA A 325 11.77 5.26 -13.64
CA ALA A 325 11.42 6.41 -14.46
C ALA A 325 9.93 6.40 -14.82
N ALA A 326 9.37 5.23 -15.15
CA ALA A 326 7.93 5.10 -15.38
C ALA A 326 7.12 5.51 -14.17
N MET A 327 7.52 5.10 -12.96
CA MET A 327 6.86 5.50 -11.70
C MET A 327 6.96 7.00 -11.40
N LEU A 328 7.98 7.67 -11.90
CA LEU A 328 8.17 9.12 -11.70
C LEU A 328 7.39 9.96 -12.73
N LEU A 329 7.26 9.49 -13.96
CA LEU A 329 6.77 10.29 -15.09
C LEU A 329 5.33 9.98 -15.46
N LEU A 330 4.95 8.69 -15.59
CA LEU A 330 3.63 8.31 -16.09
C LEU A 330 2.45 8.70 -15.17
N PRO A 331 2.58 8.72 -13.83
CA PRO A 331 1.47 9.17 -12.97
C PRO A 331 1.03 10.61 -13.21
N LEU A 332 1.89 11.42 -13.83
CA LEU A 332 1.61 12.81 -14.19
C LEU A 332 0.89 12.95 -15.53
N THR A 333 0.54 11.87 -16.19
CA THR A 333 -0.05 11.83 -17.53
C THR A 333 -1.30 10.96 -17.57
N ASP A 334 -2.07 11.09 -18.65
CA ASP A 334 -3.24 10.24 -18.94
C ASP A 334 -2.86 8.76 -19.12
N LEU A 335 -1.57 8.47 -19.27
CA LEU A 335 -1.04 7.12 -19.43
C LEU A 335 -0.81 6.41 -18.09
N ALA A 336 -1.14 7.01 -16.96
CA ALA A 336 -1.01 6.40 -15.64
C ALA A 336 -1.67 5.01 -15.54
N MET A 337 -2.79 4.80 -16.24
CA MET A 337 -3.48 3.49 -16.28
C MET A 337 -2.65 2.36 -16.91
N LEU A 338 -1.60 2.70 -17.68
CA LEU A 338 -0.70 1.72 -18.29
C LEU A 338 0.40 1.25 -17.34
N LEU A 339 0.62 1.93 -16.21
CA LEU A 339 1.67 1.57 -15.26
C LEU A 339 1.58 0.13 -14.73
N PRO A 340 0.43 -0.35 -14.20
CA PRO A 340 0.34 -1.71 -13.70
C PRO A 340 0.68 -2.76 -14.78
N PRO A 341 0.07 -2.77 -15.98
CA PRO A 341 0.40 -3.75 -17.00
C PRO A 341 1.83 -3.60 -17.54
N LEU A 342 2.37 -2.38 -17.63
CA LEU A 342 3.77 -2.15 -18.03
C LEU A 342 4.75 -2.79 -17.02
N ILE A 343 4.55 -2.58 -15.73
CA ILE A 343 5.37 -3.19 -14.68
C ILE A 343 5.25 -4.72 -14.71
N VAL A 344 4.04 -5.25 -14.94
CA VAL A 344 3.86 -6.69 -15.14
C VAL A 344 4.67 -7.18 -16.31
N GLY A 345 4.59 -6.53 -17.46
CA GLY A 345 5.37 -6.88 -18.66
C GLY A 345 6.87 -6.94 -18.36
N MET A 346 7.41 -5.96 -17.66
CA MET A 346 8.82 -5.92 -17.26
C MET A 346 9.19 -7.06 -16.29
N LEU A 347 8.31 -7.42 -15.38
CA LEU A 347 8.50 -8.55 -14.47
C LEU A 347 8.45 -9.89 -15.23
N LEU A 348 7.53 -10.04 -16.19
CA LEU A 348 7.34 -11.26 -16.99
C LEU A 348 8.53 -11.55 -17.90
N VAL A 349 8.99 -10.58 -18.69
CA VAL A 349 10.15 -10.71 -19.57
C VAL A 349 11.33 -11.32 -18.84
N ARG A 350 11.44 -11.04 -17.56
CA ARG A 350 12.56 -11.50 -16.79
C ARG A 350 12.41 -12.84 -16.10
N VAL A 351 11.23 -13.16 -15.61
CA VAL A 351 10.98 -14.47 -15.02
C VAL A 351 11.17 -15.56 -16.08
N THR A 352 10.78 -15.28 -17.34
CA THR A 352 10.95 -16.20 -18.47
C THR A 352 12.40 -16.34 -18.92
N LEU A 353 13.18 -15.24 -18.98
CA LEU A 353 14.60 -15.29 -19.34
C LEU A 353 15.45 -15.95 -18.22
N GLY A 354 15.03 -15.84 -16.98
CA GLY A 354 15.74 -16.47 -15.84
C GLY A 354 15.65 -17.98 -15.80
N SER A 355 14.54 -18.54 -16.30
CA SER A 355 14.34 -20.00 -16.34
C SER A 355 15.19 -20.70 -17.42
N ARG A 356 15.47 -20.01 -18.54
CA ARG A 356 16.28 -20.58 -19.64
C ARG A 356 17.76 -20.74 -19.29
N SER A 357 18.34 -19.86 -18.48
CA SER A 357 19.75 -19.96 -18.10
C SER A 357 20.02 -21.02 -17.01
N ALA A 358 19.00 -21.44 -16.27
CA ALA A 358 19.12 -22.51 -15.29
C ALA A 358 18.93 -23.92 -15.90
N ALA A 359 18.41 -23.99 -17.13
CA ALA A 359 18.24 -25.26 -17.87
C ALA A 359 19.41 -25.56 -18.80
N SER A 360 20.38 -24.64 -18.95
CA SER A 360 21.56 -24.78 -19.80
C SER A 360 22.85 -25.02 -19.02
N ASN A 361 22.79 -25.12 -17.71
CA ASN A 361 23.88 -25.55 -16.84
C ASN A 361 23.50 -26.87 -16.13
#